data_cf78b7194d4b7721cc7f61683ab8857c
#
_entry.id   cf78b7194d4b7721cc7f61683ab8857c
#
_cell.length_a   1.000
_cell.length_b   1.000
_cell.length_c   1.000
_cell.angle_alpha   90.00
_cell.angle_beta   90.00
_cell.angle_gamma   90.00
#
_symmetry.space_group_name_H-M   'P 1'
#
loop_
_entity.id
_entity.type
_entity.pdbx_description
1 polymer ?
#
loop_
_entity_poly.entity_id
_entity_poly.type
_entity_poly.pdbx_seq_one_letter_code
_entity_poly.pdbx_strand_id
1 'polypeptide(L)'
;YEIVFGDGSSDVCSSDLLTEPQAGSDVGALTTTAVPNDDGTYSITGSKIFISSGENDLAENIIHPVLARLEGAPAGTSGISLFLVPKIWVNDDGSLGEFNDVVCTGIEHKMGIHGSATCSLTLGGKGQCRGTLLGEINKGMRAMFVMMNEARLDVGMQSLGCASASFMNALNYARERVQGRHLTASGKDAPPVPIIQHPDVRRMLLTMKSLTEGMRSIVYYTGYCEDMIRISDDAAEKARWQGLIDVLIPITKGYVSDRAFDVCNMGVQMFGGYGYTKEYPQEQLLRDCKITHIYEGTNGIQAMDLLGRKLGLNKGQSFRDLLDEMNKTASDAKAVPGVEGLAAAMEDLVSRLEGVALHMAKASRSEKALNAYAAAYPFMEVTGDTVMAWMLLWRAAIAGRKLADGAKKKDAAFYEGQIMSARFFINNLIPVTLGKMSAILTNDGTVMEISEDAFGGK
;
A
#
# COMPACT_ATOMS: atom_id res chain seq x y z
N TYR A 1 7.78 -14.06 18.45
CA TYR A 1 8.47 -12.82 18.86
C TYR A 1 7.67 -11.67 18.27
N GLU A 2 6.88 -11.00 19.09
CA GLU A 2 6.23 -9.75 18.75
C GLU A 2 7.29 -8.66 18.73
N ILE A 3 7.63 -8.15 17.55
CA ILE A 3 8.25 -6.84 17.44
C ILE A 3 7.10 -5.85 17.53
N VAL A 4 6.75 -5.48 18.76
CA VAL A 4 5.79 -4.42 19.03
C VAL A 4 6.45 -3.11 18.62
N PHE A 5 5.95 -2.45 17.59
CA PHE A 5 6.23 -1.05 17.36
C PHE A 5 5.64 -0.25 18.54
N GLY A 6 6.54 0.10 19.48
CA GLY A 6 6.39 1.13 20.48
C GLY A 6 5.05 1.26 21.19
N ASP A 7 4.89 0.52 22.26
CA ASP A 7 4.36 1.16 23.46
C ASP A 7 5.53 2.00 24.04
N GLY A 8 5.26 3.20 24.54
CA GLY A 8 6.28 4.14 24.98
C GLY A 8 7.15 3.68 26.17
N SER A 9 7.49 2.40 26.24
CA SER A 9 8.26 1.74 27.30
C SER A 9 9.50 0.98 26.78
N SER A 10 9.80 0.99 25.46
CA SER A 10 11.02 0.32 24.97
C SER A 10 12.18 1.30 24.82
N ASP A 11 13.24 1.04 25.55
CA ASP A 11 14.52 1.77 25.45
C ASP A 11 15.30 1.43 24.15
N VAL A 12 14.66 0.74 23.20
CA VAL A 12 15.24 0.27 21.94
C VAL A 12 14.33 0.63 20.77
N CYS A 13 14.92 1.22 19.73
CA CYS A 13 14.29 1.47 18.44
C CYS A 13 14.79 0.45 17.41
N SER A 14 13.99 0.15 16.38
CA SER A 14 14.35 -0.72 15.26
C SER A 14 14.26 0.02 13.93
N SER A 15 15.17 -0.26 13.01
CA SER A 15 15.19 0.31 11.66
C SER A 15 15.83 -0.66 10.67
N ASP A 16 15.08 -1.06 9.63
CA ASP A 16 15.49 -2.10 8.66
C ASP A 16 16.45 -1.55 7.60
N LEU A 17 17.58 -2.22 7.41
CA LEU A 17 18.64 -1.81 6.50
C LEU A 17 18.72 -2.74 5.27
N LEU A 18 17.92 -2.43 4.25
CA LEU A 18 17.89 -3.17 2.99
C LEU A 18 18.63 -2.42 1.88
N THR A 19 18.15 -1.20 1.58
CA THR A 19 18.48 -0.42 0.39
C THR A 19 19.91 0.10 0.41
N GLU A 20 20.59 -0.04 -0.74
CA GLU A 20 21.91 0.52 -1.00
C GLU A 20 21.86 1.45 -2.22
N PRO A 21 22.85 2.35 -2.45
CA PRO A 21 22.83 3.30 -3.56
C PRO A 21 22.58 2.66 -4.93
N GLN A 22 23.08 1.45 -5.16
CA GLN A 22 22.94 0.68 -6.41
C GLN A 22 21.88 -0.44 -6.33
N ALA A 23 21.30 -0.71 -5.16
CA ALA A 23 20.41 -1.84 -4.90
C ALA A 23 19.14 -1.37 -4.17
N GLY A 24 18.19 -0.80 -4.91
CA GLY A 24 16.88 -0.42 -4.42
C GLY A 24 15.86 -1.54 -4.61
N SER A 25 15.13 -1.54 -5.75
CA SER A 25 14.17 -2.61 -6.07
C SER A 25 14.83 -3.97 -6.29
N ASP A 26 16.06 -4.02 -6.80
CA ASP A 26 16.89 -5.23 -6.88
C ASP A 26 17.78 -5.36 -5.65
N VAL A 27 17.20 -5.82 -4.54
CA VAL A 27 17.96 -6.11 -3.30
C VAL A 27 19.01 -7.21 -3.52
N GLY A 28 18.85 -8.04 -4.54
CA GLY A 28 19.82 -9.07 -4.92
C GLY A 28 21.19 -8.54 -5.29
N ALA A 29 21.29 -7.26 -5.68
CA ALA A 29 22.52 -6.58 -6.04
C ALA A 29 23.25 -5.90 -4.87
N LEU A 30 22.84 -6.14 -3.61
CA LEU A 30 23.48 -5.55 -2.43
C LEU A 30 24.97 -5.97 -2.32
N THR A 31 25.79 -5.04 -1.81
CA THR A 31 27.24 -5.18 -1.67
C THR A 31 27.70 -5.20 -0.20
N THR A 32 26.83 -4.93 0.76
CA THR A 32 27.15 -5.07 2.18
C THR A 32 27.58 -6.51 2.47
N THR A 33 28.74 -6.66 3.10
CA THR A 33 29.37 -7.95 3.41
C THR A 33 29.29 -8.29 4.88
N ALA A 34 29.29 -9.60 5.17
CA ALA A 34 29.41 -10.16 6.51
C ALA A 34 30.53 -11.20 6.53
N VAL A 35 31.48 -11.05 7.44
CA VAL A 35 32.61 -11.97 7.63
C VAL A 35 32.53 -12.59 9.03
N PRO A 36 32.53 -13.93 9.19
CA PRO A 36 32.42 -14.58 10.49
C PRO A 36 33.64 -14.28 11.36
N ASN A 37 33.42 -14.05 12.66
CA ASN A 37 34.43 -13.88 13.69
C ASN A 37 34.54 -15.17 14.54
N ASP A 38 35.64 -15.34 15.26
CA ASP A 38 35.91 -16.52 16.12
C ASP A 38 34.93 -16.64 17.31
N ASP A 39 34.29 -15.51 17.71
CA ASP A 39 33.33 -15.43 18.82
C ASP A 39 31.87 -15.72 18.41
N GLY A 40 31.63 -16.09 17.15
CA GLY A 40 30.31 -16.38 16.62
C GLY A 40 29.55 -15.15 16.13
N THR A 41 30.12 -13.96 16.26
CA THR A 41 29.58 -12.72 15.62
C THR A 41 30.06 -12.60 14.17
N TYR A 42 29.61 -11.54 13.50
CA TYR A 42 30.02 -11.25 12.12
C TYR A 42 30.47 -9.79 12.02
N SER A 43 31.60 -9.56 11.35
CA SER A 43 32.03 -8.22 10.97
C SER A 43 31.23 -7.76 9.76
N ILE A 44 30.50 -6.65 9.91
CA ILE A 44 29.62 -6.10 8.88
C ILE A 44 30.27 -4.88 8.26
N THR A 45 30.32 -4.83 6.91
CA THR A 45 30.87 -3.67 6.18
C THR A 45 29.99 -3.32 5.00
N GLY A 46 29.56 -2.05 4.91
CA GLY A 46 28.74 -1.55 3.79
C GLY A 46 28.13 -0.20 4.04
N SER A 47 27.29 0.24 3.08
CA SER A 47 26.54 1.49 3.18
C SER A 47 25.09 1.26 2.84
N LYS A 48 24.21 1.84 3.63
CA LYS A 48 22.76 1.78 3.46
C LYS A 48 22.18 3.16 3.31
N ILE A 49 21.17 3.33 2.47
CA ILE A 49 20.52 4.62 2.21
C ILE A 49 19.00 4.54 2.38
N PHE A 50 18.38 5.70 2.52
CA PHE A 50 16.92 5.84 2.69
C PHE A 50 16.39 5.13 3.93
N ILE A 51 17.20 5.09 5.01
CA ILE A 51 16.83 4.39 6.25
C ILE A 51 15.97 5.30 7.12
N SER A 52 14.69 4.97 7.23
CA SER A 52 13.75 5.70 8.07
C SER A 52 14.12 5.55 9.53
N SER A 53 14.26 6.67 10.25
CA SER A 53 14.69 6.72 11.66
C SER A 53 15.98 5.94 11.95
N GLY A 54 16.88 5.87 10.96
CA GLY A 54 18.16 5.17 11.10
C GLY A 54 19.10 5.77 12.15
N GLU A 55 18.85 7.01 12.55
CA GLU A 55 19.52 7.70 13.66
C GLU A 55 18.50 8.58 14.37
N ASN A 56 18.40 8.44 15.68
CA ASN A 56 17.54 9.25 16.55
C ASN A 56 18.03 9.18 18.00
N ASP A 57 17.45 10.01 18.86
CA ASP A 57 17.70 10.10 20.31
C ASP A 57 16.45 9.74 21.14
N LEU A 58 15.50 9.01 20.56
CA LEU A 58 14.25 8.62 21.20
C LEU A 58 14.41 7.39 22.11
N ALA A 59 15.46 6.61 21.89
CA ALA A 59 15.77 5.41 22.63
C ALA A 59 17.27 5.35 22.98
N GLU A 60 17.63 4.57 23.99
CA GLU A 60 19.03 4.42 24.42
C GLU A 60 19.88 3.70 23.38
N ASN A 61 19.27 2.81 22.57
CA ASN A 61 19.93 2.08 21.50
C ASN A 61 19.02 1.91 20.29
N ILE A 62 19.63 1.65 19.13
CA ILE A 62 18.94 1.29 17.89
C ILE A 62 19.46 -0.06 17.43
N ILE A 63 18.57 -1.03 17.21
CA ILE A 63 18.92 -2.34 16.68
C ILE A 63 18.51 -2.40 15.22
N HIS A 64 19.46 -2.60 14.33
CA HIS A 64 19.24 -2.65 12.90
C HIS A 64 19.19 -4.10 12.39
N PRO A 65 18.06 -4.60 11.89
CA PRO A 65 18.03 -5.76 10.99
C PRO A 65 18.71 -5.40 9.66
N VAL A 66 19.84 -6.02 9.37
CA VAL A 66 20.70 -5.68 8.21
C VAL A 66 20.77 -6.84 7.24
N LEU A 67 20.41 -6.62 5.99
CA LEU A 67 20.69 -7.57 4.91
C LEU A 67 22.14 -7.43 4.44
N ALA A 68 22.89 -8.54 4.51
CA ALA A 68 24.27 -8.61 4.06
C ALA A 68 24.57 -9.98 3.41
N ARG A 69 25.67 -10.05 2.69
CA ARG A 69 26.14 -11.25 2.00
C ARG A 69 27.42 -11.77 2.63
N LEU A 70 27.48 -13.08 2.92
CA LEU A 70 28.73 -13.71 3.30
C LEU A 70 29.65 -13.85 2.09
N GLU A 71 30.96 -13.82 2.34
CA GLU A 71 31.94 -14.10 1.30
C GLU A 71 31.73 -15.52 0.73
N GLY A 72 31.74 -15.64 -0.59
CA GLY A 72 31.46 -16.91 -1.29
C GLY A 72 29.99 -17.34 -1.35
N ALA A 73 29.06 -16.59 -0.78
CA ALA A 73 27.63 -16.90 -0.89
C ALA A 73 27.11 -16.72 -2.34
N PRO A 74 26.03 -17.44 -2.71
CA PRO A 74 25.44 -17.32 -4.05
C PRO A 74 25.09 -15.87 -4.41
N ALA A 75 25.16 -15.53 -5.70
CA ALA A 75 24.69 -14.24 -6.21
C ALA A 75 23.15 -14.10 -6.12
N GLY A 76 22.65 -12.86 -6.19
CA GLY A 76 21.22 -12.58 -6.13
C GLY A 76 20.64 -12.76 -4.71
N THR A 77 19.34 -12.86 -4.60
CA THR A 77 18.62 -12.94 -3.32
C THR A 77 18.87 -14.23 -2.52
N SER A 78 19.30 -15.30 -3.20
CA SER A 78 19.57 -16.62 -2.59
C SER A 78 20.81 -16.66 -1.70
N GLY A 79 21.71 -15.66 -1.78
CA GLY A 79 22.92 -15.59 -0.94
C GLY A 79 22.85 -14.52 0.15
N ILE A 80 21.67 -13.97 0.41
CA ILE A 80 21.48 -12.91 1.40
C ILE A 80 21.13 -13.52 2.75
N SER A 81 21.81 -13.04 3.80
CA SER A 81 21.57 -13.38 5.21
C SER A 81 21.09 -12.13 5.96
N LEU A 82 20.42 -12.31 7.09
CA LEU A 82 19.91 -11.24 7.94
C LEU A 82 20.70 -11.21 9.25
N PHE A 83 21.12 -10.01 9.65
CA PHE A 83 21.90 -9.80 10.86
C PHE A 83 21.24 -8.75 11.74
N LEU A 84 21.31 -8.94 13.06
CA LEU A 84 21.00 -7.90 14.04
C LEU A 84 22.28 -7.12 14.34
N VAL A 85 22.27 -5.84 14.06
CA VAL A 85 23.41 -4.93 14.23
C VAL A 85 22.99 -3.79 15.15
N PRO A 86 23.35 -3.81 16.43
CA PRO A 86 23.06 -2.71 17.33
C PRO A 86 23.96 -1.51 17.02
N LYS A 87 23.45 -0.28 17.22
CA LYS A 87 24.24 0.95 17.14
C LYS A 87 25.28 1.02 18.26
N ILE A 88 24.90 0.62 19.47
CA ILE A 88 25.76 0.44 20.61
C ILE A 88 25.75 -1.05 20.95
N TRP A 89 26.92 -1.67 21.09
CA TRP A 89 26.99 -3.11 21.37
C TRP A 89 26.28 -3.44 22.68
N VAL A 90 25.56 -4.55 22.70
CA VAL A 90 24.86 -5.05 23.88
C VAL A 90 25.66 -6.21 24.45
N ASN A 91 26.13 -6.10 25.69
CA ASN A 91 26.87 -7.11 26.41
C ASN A 91 25.96 -8.28 26.85
N ASP A 92 26.51 -9.40 27.23
CA ASP A 92 25.78 -10.62 27.66
C ASP A 92 24.86 -10.38 28.87
N ASP A 93 25.19 -9.41 29.71
CA ASP A 93 24.38 -8.99 30.87
C ASP A 93 23.28 -7.96 30.53
N GLY A 94 23.16 -7.60 29.25
CA GLY A 94 22.19 -6.62 28.74
C GLY A 94 22.64 -5.16 28.87
N SER A 95 23.82 -4.89 29.45
CA SER A 95 24.36 -3.53 29.53
C SER A 95 24.86 -3.02 28.18
N LEU A 96 24.83 -1.71 27.98
CA LEU A 96 25.38 -1.07 26.80
C LEU A 96 26.91 -1.06 26.86
N GLY A 97 27.52 -1.52 25.77
CA GLY A 97 28.96 -1.57 25.57
C GLY A 97 29.48 -0.38 24.77
N GLU A 98 30.40 -0.66 23.84
CA GLU A 98 31.02 0.34 22.99
C GLU A 98 30.15 0.68 21.77
N PHE A 99 30.39 1.86 21.17
CA PHE A 99 29.80 2.23 19.90
C PHE A 99 30.21 1.26 18.80
N ASN A 100 29.24 0.70 18.09
CA ASN A 100 29.44 -0.42 17.18
C ASN A 100 29.74 0.00 15.72
N ASP A 101 30.35 1.14 15.51
CA ASP A 101 30.77 1.65 14.17
C ASP A 101 29.61 1.67 13.14
N VAL A 102 28.41 2.03 13.62
CA VAL A 102 27.23 2.33 12.81
C VAL A 102 27.07 3.84 12.75
N VAL A 103 27.50 4.46 11.65
CA VAL A 103 27.62 5.91 11.53
C VAL A 103 26.56 6.46 10.59
N CYS A 104 25.74 7.41 11.07
CA CYS A 104 24.89 8.22 10.20
C CYS A 104 25.75 9.24 9.45
N THR A 105 25.86 9.08 8.14
CA THR A 105 26.69 9.93 7.26
C THR A 105 25.91 11.03 6.56
N GLY A 106 24.59 11.01 6.66
CA GLY A 106 23.74 12.04 6.09
C GLY A 106 22.25 11.81 6.35
N ILE A 107 21.50 12.91 6.19
CA ILE A 107 20.03 12.91 6.24
C ILE A 107 19.49 13.48 4.95
N GLU A 108 18.49 12.83 4.38
CA GLU A 108 17.94 13.19 3.07
C GLU A 108 17.03 14.44 3.13
N HIS A 109 17.21 15.35 2.17
CA HIS A 109 16.26 16.41 1.87
C HIS A 109 15.10 15.84 1.05
N LYS A 110 13.91 15.79 1.61
CA LYS A 110 12.77 15.04 1.04
C LYS A 110 11.63 15.96 0.59
N MET A 111 10.79 15.45 -0.29
CA MET A 111 9.55 16.09 -0.72
C MET A 111 8.54 16.25 0.45
N GLY A 112 8.45 15.24 1.32
CA GLY A 112 7.52 15.18 2.46
C GLY A 112 8.11 14.42 3.64
N ILE A 113 7.29 14.22 4.68
CA ILE A 113 7.65 13.54 5.94
C ILE A 113 8.94 14.15 6.53
N HIS A 114 8.98 15.48 6.63
CA HIS A 114 10.17 16.21 7.04
C HIS A 114 10.52 16.00 8.52
N GLY A 115 9.55 15.59 9.33
CA GLY A 115 9.76 15.30 10.76
C GLY A 115 10.43 13.95 11.03
N SER A 116 10.58 13.07 10.03
CA SER A 116 11.28 11.79 10.15
C SER A 116 12.67 11.89 9.54
N ALA A 117 13.72 11.53 10.26
CA ALA A 117 15.08 11.43 9.75
C ALA A 117 15.19 10.22 8.83
N THR A 118 15.46 10.47 7.54
CA THR A 118 15.76 9.43 6.55
C THR A 118 17.26 9.45 6.31
N CYS A 119 17.95 8.41 6.79
CA CYS A 119 19.40 8.41 6.97
C CYS A 119 20.13 7.65 5.87
N SER A 120 21.37 8.07 5.64
CA SER A 120 22.41 7.27 5.03
C SER A 120 23.32 6.76 6.14
N LEU A 121 23.53 5.43 6.22
CA LEU A 121 24.30 4.78 7.25
C LEU A 121 25.53 4.09 6.65
N THR A 122 26.69 4.24 7.31
CA THR A 122 27.90 3.47 7.01
C THR A 122 28.16 2.51 8.16
N LEU A 123 28.30 1.24 7.82
CA LEU A 123 28.60 0.12 8.73
C LEU A 123 30.06 -0.27 8.58
N GLY A 124 30.79 -0.35 9.67
CA GLY A 124 32.16 -0.85 9.67
C GLY A 124 33.16 0.06 8.95
N GLY A 125 32.97 1.36 8.97
CA GLY A 125 33.91 2.33 8.38
C GLY A 125 35.31 2.30 9.02
N LYS A 126 35.40 1.85 10.29
CA LYS A 126 36.65 1.62 11.02
C LYS A 126 36.97 0.11 11.20
N GLY A 127 36.18 -0.76 10.57
CA GLY A 127 36.30 -2.22 10.71
C GLY A 127 35.84 -2.77 12.07
N GLN A 128 34.97 -2.06 12.80
CA GLN A 128 34.59 -2.44 14.19
C GLN A 128 33.08 -2.82 14.29
N CYS A 129 32.32 -2.75 13.20
CA CYS A 129 30.90 -3.07 13.22
C CYS A 129 30.68 -4.58 13.33
N ARG A 130 29.96 -5.01 14.37
CA ARG A 130 29.61 -6.41 14.63
C ARG A 130 28.11 -6.61 14.57
N GLY A 131 27.70 -7.80 14.12
CA GLY A 131 26.31 -8.22 14.12
C GLY A 131 26.16 -9.70 14.47
N THR A 132 24.98 -10.11 14.88
CA THR A 132 24.60 -11.50 15.13
C THR A 132 23.66 -11.99 14.04
N LEU A 133 23.82 -13.24 13.58
CA LEU A 133 22.95 -13.84 12.56
C LEU A 133 21.54 -14.02 13.11
N LEU A 134 20.55 -13.52 12.37
CA LEU A 134 19.13 -13.78 12.63
C LEU A 134 18.60 -14.83 11.65
N GLY A 135 18.24 -15.99 12.18
CA GLY A 135 17.77 -17.12 11.38
C GLY A 135 18.91 -17.95 10.78
N GLU A 136 18.84 -18.30 9.51
CA GLU A 136 19.77 -19.18 8.82
C GLU A 136 20.59 -18.45 7.75
N ILE A 137 21.82 -18.87 7.54
CA ILE A 137 22.71 -18.39 6.46
C ILE A 137 21.99 -18.57 5.11
N ASN A 138 22.06 -17.55 4.24
CA ASN A 138 21.46 -17.51 2.90
C ASN A 138 19.91 -17.60 2.88
N LYS A 139 19.25 -17.40 4.03
CA LYS A 139 17.77 -17.35 4.12
C LYS A 139 17.26 -16.01 4.68
N GLY A 140 18.08 -14.98 4.67
CA GLY A 140 17.74 -13.67 5.19
C GLY A 140 16.51 -13.05 4.53
N MET A 141 16.33 -13.26 3.24
CA MET A 141 15.13 -12.78 2.54
C MET A 141 13.84 -13.41 3.08
N ARG A 142 13.86 -14.70 3.45
CA ARG A 142 12.68 -15.37 4.02
C ARG A 142 12.30 -14.78 5.38
N ALA A 143 13.29 -14.50 6.23
CA ALA A 143 13.06 -13.85 7.52
C ALA A 143 12.55 -12.41 7.35
N MET A 144 13.14 -11.66 6.41
CA MET A 144 12.75 -10.29 6.12
C MET A 144 11.32 -10.19 5.54
N PHE A 145 10.85 -11.15 4.75
CA PHE A 145 9.49 -11.13 4.20
C PHE A 145 8.39 -11.20 5.26
N VAL A 146 8.66 -11.76 6.43
CA VAL A 146 7.70 -11.73 7.55
C VAL A 146 7.43 -10.30 7.97
N MET A 147 8.47 -9.50 8.18
CA MET A 147 8.37 -8.08 8.53
C MET A 147 7.80 -7.24 7.36
N MET A 148 8.25 -7.51 6.12
CA MET A 148 7.81 -6.75 4.95
C MET A 148 6.31 -6.85 4.66
N ASN A 149 5.65 -7.96 4.98
CA ASN A 149 4.20 -8.07 4.77
C ASN A 149 3.44 -7.17 5.76
N GLU A 150 3.87 -7.11 7.02
CA GLU A 150 3.33 -6.18 8.01
C GLU A 150 3.59 -4.73 7.59
N ALA A 151 4.84 -4.39 7.25
CA ALA A 151 5.20 -3.05 6.78
C ALA A 151 4.39 -2.61 5.55
N ARG A 152 4.05 -3.52 4.64
CA ARG A 152 3.21 -3.22 3.47
C ARG A 152 1.75 -2.92 3.85
N LEU A 153 1.21 -3.62 4.84
CA LEU A 153 -0.10 -3.31 5.39
C LEU A 153 -0.10 -1.94 6.07
N ASP A 154 0.96 -1.62 6.82
CA ASP A 154 1.15 -0.33 7.48
C ASP A 154 1.27 0.83 6.47
N VAL A 155 1.94 0.63 5.33
CA VAL A 155 1.95 1.61 4.23
C VAL A 155 0.55 1.83 3.65
N GLY A 156 -0.26 0.78 3.53
CA GLY A 156 -1.68 0.90 3.19
C GLY A 156 -2.46 1.74 4.22
N MET A 157 -2.21 1.50 5.51
CA MET A 157 -2.81 2.26 6.62
C MET A 157 -2.36 3.73 6.63
N GLN A 158 -1.07 3.98 6.45
CA GLN A 158 -0.51 5.34 6.36
C GLN A 158 -1.14 6.11 5.19
N SER A 159 -1.25 5.49 4.02
CA SER A 159 -1.88 6.07 2.84
C SER A 159 -3.35 6.42 3.11
N LEU A 160 -4.09 5.50 3.71
CA LEU A 160 -5.47 5.73 4.16
C LEU A 160 -5.57 6.89 5.15
N GLY A 161 -4.60 7.04 6.05
CA GLY A 161 -4.51 8.15 7.01
C GLY A 161 -4.44 9.50 6.29
N CYS A 162 -3.53 9.63 5.32
CA CYS A 162 -3.39 10.84 4.49
C CYS A 162 -4.70 11.14 3.72
N ALA A 163 -5.29 10.13 3.07
CA ALA A 163 -6.54 10.29 2.33
C ALA A 163 -7.71 10.69 3.23
N SER A 164 -7.81 10.08 4.41
CA SER A 164 -8.87 10.39 5.39
C SER A 164 -8.77 11.83 5.88
N ALA A 165 -7.57 12.28 6.24
CA ALA A 165 -7.33 13.66 6.66
C ALA A 165 -7.64 14.65 5.53
N SER A 166 -7.18 14.37 4.30
CA SER A 166 -7.43 15.21 3.13
C SER A 166 -8.92 15.31 2.83
N PHE A 167 -9.67 14.19 2.83
CA PHE A 167 -11.11 14.19 2.61
C PHE A 167 -11.87 14.98 3.67
N MET A 168 -11.56 14.78 4.95
CA MET A 168 -12.24 15.49 6.05
C MET A 168 -12.01 16.99 5.97
N ASN A 169 -10.78 17.43 5.71
CA ASN A 169 -10.45 18.83 5.52
C ASN A 169 -11.18 19.41 4.29
N ALA A 170 -11.19 18.70 3.17
CA ALA A 170 -11.87 19.11 1.95
C ALA A 170 -13.39 19.25 2.14
N LEU A 171 -14.01 18.32 2.86
CA LEU A 171 -15.43 18.33 3.18
C LEU A 171 -15.81 19.54 4.05
N ASN A 172 -15.04 19.82 5.10
CA ASN A 172 -15.28 20.96 5.99
C ASN A 172 -15.10 22.27 5.24
N TYR A 173 -14.00 22.41 4.48
CA TYR A 173 -13.77 23.60 3.67
C TYR A 173 -14.90 23.83 2.65
N ALA A 174 -15.39 22.79 1.98
CA ALA A 174 -16.45 22.90 1.01
C ALA A 174 -17.80 23.33 1.61
N ARG A 175 -18.04 23.03 2.91
CA ARG A 175 -19.23 23.49 3.66
C ARG A 175 -19.15 24.96 4.07
N GLU A 176 -17.97 25.45 4.35
CA GLU A 176 -17.73 26.80 4.87
C GLU A 176 -17.42 27.82 3.77
N ARG A 177 -16.67 27.41 2.74
CA ARG A 177 -16.24 28.28 1.65
C ARG A 177 -17.43 28.69 0.78
N VAL A 178 -17.77 29.97 0.81
CA VAL A 178 -18.80 30.56 -0.05
C VAL A 178 -18.14 31.16 -1.29
N GLN A 179 -18.55 30.69 -2.48
CA GLN A 179 -18.03 31.18 -3.77
C GLN A 179 -18.98 30.87 -4.90
N GLY A 180 -19.32 31.88 -5.70
CA GLY A 180 -20.24 31.74 -6.82
C GLY A 180 -21.70 31.53 -6.40
N ARG A 181 -22.60 31.69 -7.37
CA ARG A 181 -24.06 31.49 -7.17
C ARG A 181 -24.43 30.04 -7.49
N HIS A 182 -25.53 29.57 -6.94
CA HIS A 182 -26.06 28.27 -7.33
C HIS A 182 -26.30 28.24 -8.85
N LEU A 183 -25.92 27.16 -9.52
CA LEU A 183 -25.89 27.07 -10.98
C LEU A 183 -27.27 27.31 -11.62
N THR A 184 -28.36 26.93 -10.92
CA THR A 184 -29.74 27.10 -11.38
C THR A 184 -30.41 28.37 -10.83
N ALA A 185 -29.68 29.21 -10.10
CA ALA A 185 -30.26 30.44 -9.56
C ALA A 185 -30.60 31.43 -10.68
N SER A 186 -31.87 31.91 -10.72
CA SER A 186 -32.33 32.94 -11.60
C SER A 186 -32.14 34.32 -10.96
N GLY A 187 -31.63 35.30 -11.76
CA GLY A 187 -31.43 36.68 -11.33
C GLY A 187 -29.97 37.07 -11.12
N LYS A 188 -29.68 38.35 -11.44
CA LYS A 188 -28.31 38.91 -11.34
C LYS A 188 -27.84 39.05 -9.88
N ASP A 189 -28.77 39.17 -8.95
CA ASP A 189 -28.52 39.44 -7.52
C ASP A 189 -28.66 38.20 -6.62
N ALA A 190 -28.69 37.00 -7.21
CA ALA A 190 -28.73 35.76 -6.41
C ALA A 190 -27.47 35.63 -5.51
N PRO A 191 -27.62 35.37 -4.19
CA PRO A 191 -26.48 35.31 -3.27
C PRO A 191 -25.53 34.15 -3.58
N PRO A 192 -24.26 34.32 -3.25
CA PRO A 192 -23.31 33.22 -3.36
C PRO A 192 -23.63 32.10 -2.35
N VAL A 193 -23.21 30.88 -2.67
CA VAL A 193 -23.48 29.67 -1.88
C VAL A 193 -22.21 28.96 -1.46
N PRO A 194 -22.24 28.11 -0.40
CA PRO A 194 -21.15 27.20 -0.09
C PRO A 194 -20.80 26.34 -1.29
N ILE A 195 -19.50 26.13 -1.53
CA ILE A 195 -19.03 25.42 -2.74
C ILE A 195 -19.50 23.97 -2.80
N ILE A 196 -19.85 23.35 -1.67
CA ILE A 196 -20.46 22.00 -1.64
C ILE A 196 -21.77 21.92 -2.45
N GLN A 197 -22.40 23.03 -2.80
CA GLN A 197 -23.60 23.04 -3.63
C GLN A 197 -23.30 22.99 -5.14
N HIS A 198 -22.04 23.18 -5.56
CA HIS A 198 -21.65 23.11 -6.97
C HIS A 198 -21.48 21.66 -7.44
N PRO A 199 -21.98 21.30 -8.64
CA PRO A 199 -21.98 19.93 -9.13
C PRO A 199 -20.60 19.28 -9.18
N ASP A 200 -19.56 19.97 -9.66
CA ASP A 200 -18.21 19.40 -9.76
C ASP A 200 -17.56 19.21 -8.38
N VAL A 201 -17.79 20.14 -7.45
CA VAL A 201 -17.36 20.00 -6.05
C VAL A 201 -18.00 18.75 -5.42
N ARG A 202 -19.30 18.52 -5.66
CA ARG A 202 -20.01 17.31 -5.19
C ARG A 202 -19.44 16.04 -5.81
N ARG A 203 -19.11 16.06 -7.10
CA ARG A 203 -18.48 14.93 -7.79
C ARG A 203 -17.13 14.60 -7.15
N MET A 204 -16.25 15.58 -6.93
CA MET A 204 -14.96 15.39 -6.26
C MET A 204 -15.14 14.84 -4.85
N LEU A 205 -16.03 15.44 -4.03
CA LEU A 205 -16.28 14.97 -2.65
C LEU A 205 -16.81 13.53 -2.62
N LEU A 206 -17.69 13.16 -3.54
CA LEU A 206 -18.22 11.80 -3.59
C LEU A 206 -17.18 10.79 -4.08
N THR A 207 -16.29 11.20 -5.00
CA THR A 207 -15.13 10.41 -5.39
C THR A 207 -14.19 10.19 -4.19
N MET A 208 -13.79 11.27 -3.51
CA MET A 208 -12.92 11.19 -2.32
C MET A 208 -13.54 10.31 -1.22
N LYS A 209 -14.86 10.48 -0.96
CA LYS A 209 -15.60 9.68 0.02
C LYS A 209 -15.58 8.20 -0.33
N SER A 210 -15.96 7.85 -1.56
CA SER A 210 -16.03 6.46 -2.01
C SER A 210 -14.66 5.78 -1.93
N LEU A 211 -13.60 6.44 -2.42
CA LEU A 211 -12.24 5.93 -2.36
C LEU A 211 -11.78 5.75 -0.90
N THR A 212 -11.96 6.76 -0.04
CA THR A 212 -11.51 6.70 1.36
C THR A 212 -12.24 5.60 2.15
N GLU A 213 -13.55 5.47 1.96
CA GLU A 213 -14.35 4.44 2.65
C GLU A 213 -14.01 3.02 2.15
N GLY A 214 -13.83 2.86 0.85
CA GLY A 214 -13.45 1.58 0.27
C GLY A 214 -12.03 1.17 0.66
N MET A 215 -11.05 2.08 0.59
CA MET A 215 -9.68 1.84 1.08
C MET A 215 -9.66 1.39 2.54
N ARG A 216 -10.44 2.05 3.40
CA ARG A 216 -10.56 1.66 4.83
C ARG A 216 -11.07 0.23 4.97
N SER A 217 -12.04 -0.16 4.16
CA SER A 217 -12.55 -1.52 4.19
C SER A 217 -11.53 -2.54 3.67
N ILE A 218 -10.74 -2.21 2.64
CA ILE A 218 -9.66 -3.08 2.13
C ILE A 218 -8.61 -3.31 3.22
N VAL A 219 -8.10 -2.23 3.83
CA VAL A 219 -7.06 -2.31 4.87
C VAL A 219 -7.57 -3.12 6.07
N TYR A 220 -8.79 -2.84 6.55
CA TYR A 220 -9.36 -3.56 7.69
C TYR A 220 -9.70 -5.02 7.37
N TYR A 221 -10.11 -5.34 6.15
CA TYR A 221 -10.35 -6.72 5.75
C TYR A 221 -9.03 -7.52 5.67
N THR A 222 -7.96 -6.89 5.21
CA THR A 222 -6.63 -7.53 5.20
C THR A 222 -6.16 -7.83 6.64
N GLY A 223 -6.30 -6.88 7.57
CA GLY A 223 -6.03 -7.11 8.99
C GLY A 223 -6.96 -8.17 9.61
N TYR A 224 -8.24 -8.17 9.25
CA TYR A 224 -9.18 -9.22 9.69
C TYR A 224 -8.73 -10.62 9.25
N CYS A 225 -8.19 -10.75 8.04
CA CYS A 225 -7.64 -12.04 7.58
C CYS A 225 -6.45 -12.49 8.45
N GLU A 226 -5.60 -11.56 8.93
CA GLU A 226 -4.52 -11.88 9.88
C GLU A 226 -5.06 -12.38 11.22
N ASP A 227 -6.07 -11.70 11.75
CA ASP A 227 -6.73 -12.13 12.98
C ASP A 227 -7.32 -13.54 12.84
N MET A 228 -7.92 -13.84 11.68
CA MET A 228 -8.49 -15.16 11.42
C MET A 228 -7.41 -16.28 11.40
N ILE A 229 -6.20 -15.99 10.94
CA ILE A 229 -5.07 -16.94 11.03
C ILE A 229 -4.68 -17.19 12.49
N ARG A 230 -4.69 -16.14 13.32
CA ARG A 230 -4.29 -16.23 14.74
C ARG A 230 -5.30 -17.02 15.57
N ILE A 231 -6.60 -16.82 15.34
CA ILE A 231 -7.68 -17.39 16.16
C ILE A 231 -8.21 -18.75 15.67
N SER A 232 -8.03 -19.12 14.40
CA SER A 232 -8.46 -20.43 13.90
C SER A 232 -7.55 -21.54 14.40
N ASP A 233 -8.11 -22.69 14.75
CA ASP A 233 -7.37 -23.93 15.07
C ASP A 233 -7.26 -24.88 13.86
N ASP A 234 -8.03 -24.62 12.78
CA ASP A 234 -8.03 -25.43 11.56
C ASP A 234 -6.92 -25.02 10.62
N ALA A 235 -6.01 -25.94 10.32
CA ALA A 235 -4.88 -25.70 9.43
C ALA A 235 -5.29 -25.37 7.98
N ALA A 236 -6.40 -25.93 7.49
CA ALA A 236 -6.90 -25.64 6.14
C ALA A 236 -7.51 -24.23 6.07
N GLU A 237 -8.22 -23.83 7.13
CA GLU A 237 -8.75 -22.48 7.26
C GLU A 237 -7.61 -21.45 7.36
N LYS A 238 -6.60 -21.68 8.19
CA LYS A 238 -5.39 -20.84 8.26
C LYS A 238 -4.73 -20.68 6.90
N ALA A 239 -4.55 -21.77 6.17
CA ALA A 239 -3.93 -21.74 4.84
C ALA A 239 -4.76 -20.93 3.84
N ARG A 240 -6.09 -20.99 3.92
CA ARG A 240 -7.01 -20.18 3.09
C ARG A 240 -6.87 -18.69 3.40
N TRP A 241 -6.92 -18.31 4.68
CA TRP A 241 -6.74 -16.90 5.09
C TRP A 241 -5.37 -16.35 4.70
N GLN A 242 -4.32 -17.16 4.86
CA GLN A 242 -2.98 -16.79 4.40
C GLN A 242 -2.94 -16.56 2.89
N GLY A 243 -3.61 -17.40 2.11
CA GLY A 243 -3.73 -17.22 0.67
C GLY A 243 -4.44 -15.92 0.27
N LEU A 244 -5.49 -15.53 1.01
CA LEU A 244 -6.20 -14.27 0.80
C LEU A 244 -5.31 -13.06 1.12
N ILE A 245 -4.60 -13.07 2.27
CA ILE A 245 -3.63 -12.01 2.61
C ILE A 245 -2.58 -11.88 1.51
N ASP A 246 -2.01 -12.98 1.09
CA ASP A 246 -0.96 -13.00 0.08
C ASP A 246 -1.39 -12.32 -1.23
N VAL A 247 -2.65 -12.49 -1.65
CA VAL A 247 -3.21 -11.81 -2.83
C VAL A 247 -3.56 -10.35 -2.54
N LEU A 248 -4.02 -10.04 -1.33
CA LEU A 248 -4.48 -8.70 -0.96
C LEU A 248 -3.32 -7.73 -0.64
N ILE A 249 -2.18 -8.20 -0.14
CA ILE A 249 -1.04 -7.34 0.24
C ILE A 249 -0.58 -6.41 -0.91
N PRO A 250 -0.33 -6.88 -2.15
CA PRO A 250 0.01 -5.99 -3.25
C PRO A 250 -1.07 -4.93 -3.54
N ILE A 251 -2.34 -5.28 -3.36
CA ILE A 251 -3.46 -4.36 -3.54
C ILE A 251 -3.53 -3.37 -2.39
N THR A 252 -3.41 -3.84 -1.15
CA THR A 252 -3.45 -3.00 0.05
C THR A 252 -2.30 -1.99 0.06
N LYS A 253 -1.10 -2.38 -0.36
CA LYS A 253 0.04 -1.47 -0.46
C LYS A 253 0.00 -0.63 -1.75
N GLY A 254 -0.10 -1.28 -2.92
CA GLY A 254 0.06 -0.62 -4.21
C GLY A 254 -1.18 0.19 -4.61
N TYR A 255 -2.31 -0.46 -4.75
CA TYR A 255 -3.54 0.20 -5.20
C TYR A 255 -4.07 1.22 -4.18
N VAL A 256 -4.06 0.89 -2.87
CA VAL A 256 -4.55 1.83 -1.85
C VAL A 256 -3.69 3.09 -1.81
N SER A 257 -2.36 2.98 -1.93
CA SER A 257 -1.51 4.17 -1.96
C SER A 257 -1.77 5.05 -3.19
N ASP A 258 -1.99 4.46 -4.38
CA ASP A 258 -2.36 5.21 -5.59
C ASP A 258 -3.67 5.98 -5.39
N ARG A 259 -4.72 5.30 -4.91
CA ARG A 259 -6.02 5.94 -4.68
C ARG A 259 -5.96 6.99 -3.56
N ALA A 260 -5.11 6.78 -2.55
CA ALA A 260 -4.89 7.77 -1.49
C ALA A 260 -4.26 9.07 -2.03
N PHE A 261 -3.29 8.93 -2.92
CA PHE A 261 -2.68 10.08 -3.59
C PHE A 261 -3.70 10.84 -4.46
N ASP A 262 -4.57 10.11 -5.18
CA ASP A 262 -5.67 10.73 -5.95
C ASP A 262 -6.59 11.55 -5.03
N VAL A 263 -6.93 11.02 -3.85
CA VAL A 263 -7.72 11.74 -2.84
C VAL A 263 -6.99 12.99 -2.34
N CYS A 264 -5.71 12.90 -2.01
CA CYS A 264 -4.91 14.05 -1.59
C CYS A 264 -4.80 15.10 -2.68
N ASN A 265 -4.62 14.71 -3.95
CA ASN A 265 -4.60 15.61 -5.09
C ASN A 265 -5.94 16.35 -5.27
N MET A 266 -7.07 15.64 -5.16
CA MET A 266 -8.39 16.27 -5.17
C MET A 266 -8.58 17.21 -3.98
N GLY A 267 -8.01 16.91 -2.82
CA GLY A 267 -8.01 17.76 -1.64
C GLY A 267 -7.35 19.12 -1.90
N VAL A 268 -6.19 19.13 -2.54
CA VAL A 268 -5.52 20.38 -2.98
C VAL A 268 -6.43 21.15 -3.95
N GLN A 269 -6.99 20.48 -4.95
CA GLN A 269 -7.91 21.09 -5.92
C GLN A 269 -9.15 21.69 -5.25
N MET A 270 -9.69 21.03 -4.21
CA MET A 270 -10.87 21.50 -3.48
C MET A 270 -10.66 22.85 -2.79
N PHE A 271 -9.46 23.09 -2.30
CA PHE A 271 -9.10 24.37 -1.68
C PHE A 271 -8.75 25.46 -2.69
N GLY A 272 -8.60 25.12 -3.99
CA GLY A 272 -8.17 26.06 -5.02
C GLY A 272 -6.77 26.64 -4.71
N GLY A 273 -6.58 27.94 -4.89
CA GLY A 273 -5.29 28.59 -4.62
C GLY A 273 -4.77 28.39 -3.19
N TYR A 274 -5.65 28.34 -2.21
CA TYR A 274 -5.30 28.05 -0.82
C TYR A 274 -4.75 26.63 -0.60
N GLY A 275 -5.19 25.66 -1.40
CA GLY A 275 -4.67 24.29 -1.33
C GLY A 275 -3.20 24.17 -1.74
N TYR A 276 -2.67 25.17 -2.47
CA TYR A 276 -1.28 25.23 -2.92
C TYR A 276 -0.36 25.97 -1.94
N THR A 277 -0.91 26.59 -0.90
CA THR A 277 -0.14 27.34 0.11
C THR A 277 0.11 26.52 1.35
N LYS A 278 1.25 26.78 2.05
CA LYS A 278 1.64 26.07 3.27
C LYS A 278 0.79 26.43 4.51
N GLU A 279 -0.09 27.42 4.40
CA GLU A 279 -1.03 27.79 5.46
C GLU A 279 -2.12 26.73 5.68
N TYR A 280 -2.38 25.90 4.67
CA TYR A 280 -3.39 24.86 4.69
C TYR A 280 -2.73 23.48 4.58
N PRO A 281 -3.31 22.44 5.19
CA PRO A 281 -2.65 21.14 5.31
C PRO A 281 -2.63 20.29 4.02
N GLN A 282 -3.36 20.68 2.98
CA GLN A 282 -3.56 19.82 1.81
C GLN A 282 -2.29 19.58 1.01
N GLU A 283 -1.44 20.60 0.83
CA GLU A 283 -0.19 20.47 0.10
C GLU A 283 0.78 19.51 0.81
N GLN A 284 0.81 19.55 2.16
CA GLN A 284 1.63 18.63 2.96
C GLN A 284 1.11 17.20 2.85
N LEU A 285 -0.19 16.97 2.99
CA LEU A 285 -0.79 15.64 2.85
C LEU A 285 -0.48 15.01 1.49
N LEU A 286 -0.50 15.80 0.41
CA LEU A 286 -0.13 15.34 -0.92
C LEU A 286 1.34 14.93 -1.00
N ARG A 287 2.26 15.75 -0.46
CA ARG A 287 3.70 15.49 -0.45
C ARG A 287 4.03 14.27 0.41
N ASP A 288 3.46 14.18 1.61
CA ASP A 288 3.70 13.09 2.54
C ASP A 288 3.14 11.76 2.02
N CYS A 289 2.00 11.79 1.31
CA CYS A 289 1.41 10.60 0.71
C CYS A 289 2.28 10.02 -0.41
N LYS A 290 3.06 10.84 -1.14
CA LYS A 290 3.77 10.39 -2.35
C LYS A 290 4.77 9.26 -2.10
N ILE A 291 5.46 9.26 -0.97
CA ILE A 291 6.46 8.23 -0.67
C ILE A 291 5.88 6.82 -0.59
N THR A 292 4.60 6.70 -0.23
CA THR A 292 3.91 5.40 -0.10
C THR A 292 3.83 4.62 -1.42
N HIS A 293 4.02 5.28 -2.57
CA HIS A 293 4.14 4.61 -3.88
C HIS A 293 5.51 3.97 -4.10
N ILE A 294 6.52 4.38 -3.34
CA ILE A 294 7.94 4.13 -3.65
C ILE A 294 8.54 3.13 -2.68
N TYR A 295 8.47 3.39 -1.38
CA TYR A 295 9.11 2.53 -0.38
C TYR A 295 8.28 1.28 -0.08
N GLU A 296 8.86 0.32 0.64
CA GLU A 296 8.31 -1.03 0.91
C GLU A 296 7.97 -1.81 -0.37
N GLY A 297 8.80 -1.59 -1.40
CA GLY A 297 8.60 -2.05 -2.77
C GLY A 297 7.69 -1.09 -3.55
N THR A 298 8.20 -0.55 -4.66
CA THR A 298 7.41 0.36 -5.50
C THR A 298 6.08 -0.26 -5.93
N ASN A 299 5.09 0.55 -6.28
CA ASN A 299 3.80 0.02 -6.75
C ASN A 299 3.95 -0.83 -8.03
N GLY A 300 4.97 -0.53 -8.87
CA GLY A 300 5.34 -1.42 -9.98
C GLY A 300 5.81 -2.81 -9.51
N ILE A 301 6.60 -2.87 -8.43
CA ILE A 301 7.02 -4.15 -7.83
C ILE A 301 5.82 -4.89 -7.22
N GLN A 302 4.86 -4.20 -6.60
CA GLN A 302 3.62 -4.81 -6.11
C GLN A 302 2.80 -5.41 -7.28
N ALA A 303 2.70 -4.70 -8.38
CA ALA A 303 2.03 -5.17 -9.59
C ALA A 303 2.72 -6.41 -10.20
N MET A 304 4.04 -6.40 -10.27
CA MET A 304 4.82 -7.56 -10.73
C MET A 304 4.69 -8.75 -9.78
N ASP A 305 4.63 -8.52 -8.46
CA ASP A 305 4.40 -9.55 -7.46
C ASP A 305 3.01 -10.18 -7.59
N LEU A 306 1.98 -9.34 -7.78
CA LEU A 306 0.62 -9.81 -8.01
C LEU A 306 0.54 -10.74 -9.22
N LEU A 307 1.09 -10.31 -10.37
CA LEU A 307 1.06 -11.10 -11.62
C LEU A 307 1.96 -12.33 -11.55
N GLY A 308 3.22 -12.16 -11.17
CA GLY A 308 4.26 -13.18 -11.30
C GLY A 308 4.19 -14.28 -10.23
N ARG A 309 3.72 -13.94 -9.04
CA ARG A 309 3.72 -14.86 -7.88
C ARG A 309 2.31 -15.10 -7.32
N LYS A 310 1.57 -14.05 -7.00
CA LYS A 310 0.33 -14.16 -6.21
C LYS A 310 -0.83 -14.73 -7.03
N LEU A 311 -0.93 -14.38 -8.31
CA LEU A 311 -1.96 -14.92 -9.21
C LEU A 311 -1.85 -16.43 -9.39
N GLY A 312 -0.61 -16.98 -9.36
CA GLY A 312 -0.35 -18.42 -9.47
C GLY A 312 -0.28 -19.17 -8.14
N LEU A 313 -0.40 -18.49 -7.01
CA LEU A 313 -0.24 -19.07 -5.67
C LEU A 313 -1.25 -20.21 -5.43
N ASN A 314 -0.77 -21.31 -4.83
CA ASN A 314 -1.60 -22.51 -4.60
C ASN A 314 -2.31 -23.00 -5.88
N LYS A 315 -1.62 -22.97 -7.02
CA LYS A 315 -2.19 -23.30 -8.34
C LYS A 315 -3.36 -22.38 -8.74
N GLY A 316 -3.31 -21.11 -8.30
CA GLY A 316 -4.34 -20.10 -8.52
C GLY A 316 -5.53 -20.19 -7.55
N GLN A 317 -5.49 -21.07 -6.56
CA GLN A 317 -6.61 -21.24 -5.64
C GLN A 317 -6.84 -19.99 -4.78
N SER A 318 -5.76 -19.35 -4.28
CA SER A 318 -5.88 -18.15 -3.45
C SER A 318 -6.59 -16.99 -4.18
N PHE A 319 -6.35 -16.82 -5.48
CA PHE A 319 -7.05 -15.80 -6.27
C PHE A 319 -8.53 -16.20 -6.51
N ARG A 320 -8.81 -17.49 -6.74
CA ARG A 320 -10.20 -17.99 -6.82
C ARG A 320 -10.96 -17.78 -5.51
N ASP A 321 -10.34 -18.06 -4.36
CA ASP A 321 -10.95 -17.83 -3.05
C ASP A 321 -11.35 -16.35 -2.87
N LEU A 322 -10.56 -15.42 -3.39
CA LEU A 322 -10.92 -13.99 -3.38
C LEU A 322 -12.14 -13.70 -4.29
N LEU A 323 -12.20 -14.29 -5.50
CA LEU A 323 -13.36 -14.15 -6.38
C LEU A 323 -14.62 -14.77 -5.77
N ASP A 324 -14.49 -15.88 -5.05
CA ASP A 324 -15.61 -16.55 -4.37
C ASP A 324 -16.18 -15.69 -3.23
N GLU A 325 -15.32 -15.00 -2.44
CA GLU A 325 -15.78 -14.04 -1.41
C GLU A 325 -16.55 -12.87 -2.05
N MET A 326 -16.09 -12.36 -3.19
CA MET A 326 -16.78 -11.31 -3.93
C MET A 326 -18.14 -11.78 -4.44
N ASN A 327 -18.20 -12.96 -5.07
CA ASN A 327 -19.44 -13.55 -5.59
C ASN A 327 -20.45 -13.86 -4.47
N LYS A 328 -19.97 -14.35 -3.33
CA LYS A 328 -20.81 -14.56 -2.14
C LYS A 328 -21.46 -13.26 -1.69
N THR A 329 -20.66 -12.19 -1.55
CA THR A 329 -21.19 -10.88 -1.17
C THR A 329 -22.21 -10.35 -2.18
N ALA A 330 -21.93 -10.49 -3.48
CA ALA A 330 -22.84 -10.08 -4.54
C ALA A 330 -24.17 -10.87 -4.48
N SER A 331 -24.10 -12.20 -4.29
CA SER A 331 -25.29 -13.04 -4.09
C SER A 331 -26.12 -12.61 -2.90
N ASP A 332 -25.49 -12.38 -1.75
CA ASP A 332 -26.16 -11.94 -0.51
C ASP A 332 -26.78 -10.53 -0.64
N ALA A 333 -26.21 -9.68 -1.47
CA ALA A 333 -26.69 -8.31 -1.72
C ALA A 333 -27.92 -8.26 -2.64
N LYS A 334 -28.19 -9.28 -3.46
CA LYS A 334 -29.38 -9.33 -4.34
C LYS A 334 -30.71 -9.23 -3.60
N ALA A 335 -30.75 -9.74 -2.37
CA ALA A 335 -31.95 -9.70 -1.56
C ALA A 335 -32.12 -8.40 -0.77
N VAL A 336 -31.23 -7.42 -0.94
CA VAL A 336 -31.24 -6.17 -0.17
C VAL A 336 -31.91 -5.05 -0.98
N PRO A 337 -33.04 -4.47 -0.49
CA PRO A 337 -33.76 -3.42 -1.20
C PRO A 337 -32.88 -2.21 -1.59
N GLY A 338 -32.88 -1.86 -2.86
CA GLY A 338 -32.15 -0.72 -3.42
C GLY A 338 -30.68 -0.98 -3.73
N VAL A 339 -30.20 -2.23 -3.56
CA VAL A 339 -28.82 -2.65 -3.84
C VAL A 339 -28.74 -3.72 -4.93
N GLU A 340 -29.87 -4.28 -5.36
CA GLU A 340 -29.99 -5.41 -6.31
C GLU A 340 -29.25 -5.16 -7.62
N GLY A 341 -29.40 -3.95 -8.19
CA GLY A 341 -28.71 -3.56 -9.43
C GLY A 341 -27.19 -3.47 -9.28
N LEU A 342 -26.71 -3.07 -8.09
CA LEU A 342 -25.28 -3.01 -7.79
C LEU A 342 -24.70 -4.43 -7.62
N ALA A 343 -25.49 -5.34 -7.05
CA ALA A 343 -25.11 -6.74 -6.90
C ALA A 343 -24.92 -7.42 -8.27
N ALA A 344 -25.83 -7.20 -9.19
CA ALA A 344 -25.73 -7.75 -10.56
C ALA A 344 -24.52 -7.16 -11.32
N ALA A 345 -24.26 -5.86 -11.17
CA ALA A 345 -23.08 -5.21 -11.77
C ALA A 345 -21.78 -5.78 -11.18
N MET A 346 -21.76 -6.13 -9.89
CA MET A 346 -20.59 -6.74 -9.25
C MET A 346 -20.31 -8.15 -9.78
N GLU A 347 -21.33 -8.98 -10.01
CA GLU A 347 -21.14 -10.33 -10.60
C GLU A 347 -20.54 -10.25 -12.01
N ASP A 348 -21.02 -9.34 -12.86
CA ASP A 348 -20.44 -9.10 -14.19
C ASP A 348 -18.98 -8.65 -14.08
N LEU A 349 -18.68 -7.73 -13.14
CA LEU A 349 -17.33 -7.23 -12.90
C LEU A 349 -16.37 -8.35 -12.46
N VAL A 350 -16.79 -9.22 -11.52
CA VAL A 350 -16.01 -10.36 -11.06
C VAL A 350 -15.71 -11.34 -12.20
N SER A 351 -16.72 -11.66 -13.00
CA SER A 351 -16.56 -12.55 -14.17
C SER A 351 -15.56 -11.98 -15.19
N ARG A 352 -15.60 -10.67 -15.44
CA ARG A 352 -14.64 -9.99 -16.33
C ARG A 352 -13.22 -10.00 -15.74
N LEU A 353 -13.08 -9.74 -14.44
CA LEU A 353 -11.79 -9.80 -13.76
C LEU A 353 -11.19 -11.22 -13.87
N GLU A 354 -12.00 -12.26 -13.67
CA GLU A 354 -11.54 -13.65 -13.85
C GLU A 354 -11.01 -13.89 -15.26
N GLY A 355 -11.72 -13.42 -16.29
CA GLY A 355 -11.28 -13.51 -17.68
C GLY A 355 -9.95 -12.81 -17.93
N VAL A 356 -9.77 -11.60 -17.39
CA VAL A 356 -8.50 -10.84 -17.46
C VAL A 356 -7.39 -11.58 -16.72
N ALA A 357 -7.65 -12.08 -15.52
CA ALA A 357 -6.67 -12.81 -14.71
C ALA A 357 -6.17 -14.08 -15.41
N LEU A 358 -7.08 -14.85 -16.01
CA LEU A 358 -6.73 -16.04 -16.81
C LEU A 358 -5.88 -15.68 -18.04
N HIS A 359 -6.24 -14.60 -18.74
CA HIS A 359 -5.44 -14.07 -19.85
C HIS A 359 -4.03 -13.70 -19.40
N MET A 360 -3.90 -12.92 -18.33
CA MET A 360 -2.62 -12.47 -17.79
C MET A 360 -1.76 -13.64 -17.28
N ALA A 361 -2.37 -14.60 -16.59
CA ALA A 361 -1.66 -15.82 -16.15
C ALA A 361 -1.12 -16.65 -17.29
N LYS A 362 -1.84 -16.74 -18.42
CA LYS A 362 -1.38 -17.43 -19.64
C LYS A 362 -0.29 -16.61 -20.34
N ALA A 363 -0.49 -15.32 -20.54
CA ALA A 363 0.44 -14.44 -21.24
C ALA A 363 1.79 -14.34 -20.52
N SER A 364 1.80 -14.25 -19.18
CA SER A 364 3.03 -14.15 -18.38
C SER A 364 3.93 -15.38 -18.43
N ARG A 365 3.44 -16.51 -18.95
CA ARG A 365 4.17 -17.77 -19.10
C ARG A 365 4.45 -18.13 -20.57
N SER A 366 4.17 -17.23 -21.50
CA SER A 366 4.34 -17.41 -22.93
C SER A 366 5.52 -16.60 -23.46
N GLU A 367 5.77 -16.67 -24.76
CA GLU A 367 6.74 -15.80 -25.45
C GLU A 367 6.39 -14.31 -25.35
N LYS A 368 5.13 -13.98 -25.01
CA LYS A 368 4.65 -12.62 -24.77
C LYS A 368 4.76 -12.17 -23.28
N ALA A 369 5.59 -12.84 -22.49
CA ALA A 369 5.73 -12.56 -21.07
C ALA A 369 6.05 -11.07 -20.79
N LEU A 370 6.95 -10.46 -21.54
CA LEU A 370 7.30 -9.05 -21.35
C LEU A 370 6.10 -8.13 -21.58
N ASN A 371 5.26 -8.40 -22.58
CA ASN A 371 4.04 -7.63 -22.82
C ASN A 371 3.03 -7.79 -21.67
N ALA A 372 2.93 -9.00 -21.08
CA ALA A 372 2.11 -9.22 -19.91
C ALA A 372 2.64 -8.43 -18.69
N TYR A 373 3.94 -8.41 -18.47
CA TYR A 373 4.54 -7.63 -17.40
C TYR A 373 4.42 -6.11 -17.62
N ALA A 374 4.44 -5.63 -18.87
CA ALA A 374 4.12 -4.24 -19.20
C ALA A 374 2.67 -3.86 -18.81
N ALA A 375 1.75 -4.83 -18.80
CA ALA A 375 0.37 -4.66 -18.37
C ALA A 375 0.13 -5.03 -16.88
N ALA A 376 1.16 -5.38 -16.10
CA ALA A 376 1.02 -5.79 -14.71
C ALA A 376 0.43 -4.68 -13.83
N TYR A 377 0.86 -3.43 -14.03
CA TYR A 377 0.33 -2.29 -13.27
C TYR A 377 -1.16 -2.01 -13.57
N PRO A 378 -1.60 -1.89 -14.82
CA PRO A 378 -3.02 -1.86 -15.16
C PRO A 378 -3.81 -3.05 -14.61
N PHE A 379 -3.24 -4.26 -14.58
CA PHE A 379 -3.88 -5.43 -13.98
C PHE A 379 -4.08 -5.28 -12.47
N MET A 380 -3.08 -4.75 -11.75
CA MET A 380 -3.23 -4.42 -10.32
C MET A 380 -4.32 -3.36 -10.11
N GLU A 381 -4.40 -2.33 -10.94
CA GLU A 381 -5.43 -1.30 -10.86
C GLU A 381 -6.84 -1.89 -11.03
N VAL A 382 -7.10 -2.69 -12.08
CA VAL A 382 -8.45 -3.26 -12.30
C VAL A 382 -8.82 -4.29 -11.23
N THR A 383 -7.84 -5.02 -10.69
CA THR A 383 -8.05 -5.91 -9.54
C THR A 383 -8.41 -5.10 -8.30
N GLY A 384 -7.69 -4.03 -8.02
CA GLY A 384 -7.94 -3.13 -6.89
C GLY A 384 -9.30 -2.42 -7.00
N ASP A 385 -9.67 -1.92 -8.19
CA ASP A 385 -10.99 -1.33 -8.44
C ASP A 385 -12.12 -2.34 -8.18
N THR A 386 -11.91 -3.61 -8.54
CA THR A 386 -12.89 -4.69 -8.30
C THR A 386 -13.00 -5.00 -6.80
N VAL A 387 -11.87 -5.10 -6.08
CA VAL A 387 -11.87 -5.26 -4.61
C VAL A 387 -12.54 -4.06 -3.93
N MET A 388 -12.29 -2.85 -4.42
CA MET A 388 -12.93 -1.63 -3.92
C MET A 388 -14.44 -1.67 -4.12
N ALA A 389 -14.91 -2.05 -5.30
CA ALA A 389 -16.34 -2.20 -5.61
C ALA A 389 -17.00 -3.24 -4.69
N TRP A 390 -16.34 -4.38 -4.46
CA TRP A 390 -16.77 -5.40 -3.52
C TRP A 390 -16.95 -4.86 -2.10
N MET A 391 -15.94 -4.18 -1.56
CA MET A 391 -15.98 -3.59 -0.21
C MET A 391 -17.11 -2.56 -0.07
N LEU A 392 -17.30 -1.72 -1.09
CA LEU A 392 -18.38 -0.73 -1.09
C LEU A 392 -19.76 -1.40 -1.22
N LEU A 393 -19.90 -2.44 -2.03
CA LEU A 393 -21.15 -3.22 -2.11
C LEU A 393 -21.49 -3.88 -0.78
N TRP A 394 -20.51 -4.48 -0.10
CA TRP A 394 -20.71 -5.09 1.21
C TRP A 394 -21.23 -4.07 2.24
N ARG A 395 -20.61 -2.89 2.28
CA ARG A 395 -21.08 -1.77 3.13
C ARG A 395 -22.51 -1.36 2.78
N ALA A 396 -22.83 -1.24 1.47
CA ALA A 396 -24.15 -0.88 1.00
C ALA A 396 -25.21 -1.93 1.37
N ALA A 397 -24.88 -3.22 1.29
CA ALA A 397 -25.77 -4.31 1.67
C ALA A 397 -26.09 -4.28 3.18
N ILE A 398 -25.07 -4.05 4.03
CA ILE A 398 -25.29 -3.86 5.48
C ILE A 398 -26.18 -2.63 5.73
N ALA A 399 -25.89 -1.51 5.07
CA ALA A 399 -26.65 -0.26 5.22
C ALA A 399 -28.10 -0.41 4.77
N GLY A 400 -28.35 -1.08 3.64
CA GLY A 400 -29.69 -1.33 3.13
C GLY A 400 -30.55 -2.17 4.10
N ARG A 401 -29.96 -3.24 4.70
CA ARG A 401 -30.61 -4.03 5.74
C ARG A 401 -30.95 -3.17 6.95
N LYS A 402 -30.01 -2.35 7.44
CA LYS A 402 -30.23 -1.47 8.60
C LYS A 402 -31.33 -0.44 8.35
N LEU A 403 -31.43 0.10 7.14
CA LEU A 403 -32.51 1.02 6.77
C LEU A 403 -33.86 0.29 6.70
N ALA A 404 -33.91 -0.91 6.13
CA ALA A 404 -35.11 -1.73 6.05
C ALA A 404 -35.61 -2.17 7.45
N ASP A 405 -34.69 -2.43 8.38
CA ASP A 405 -34.99 -2.80 9.79
C ASP A 405 -35.41 -1.58 10.64
N GLY A 406 -35.52 -0.38 10.06
CA GLY A 406 -35.91 0.84 10.77
C GLY A 406 -34.77 1.49 11.53
N ALA A 407 -33.71 1.87 10.83
CA ALA A 407 -32.57 2.60 11.40
C ALA A 407 -33.00 3.85 12.18
N LYS A 408 -32.32 4.15 13.29
CA LYS A 408 -32.55 5.39 14.04
C LYS A 408 -32.35 6.60 13.13
N LYS A 409 -33.23 7.61 13.26
CA LYS A 409 -33.19 8.83 12.42
C LYS A 409 -31.80 9.49 12.34
N LYS A 410 -31.04 9.46 13.44
CA LYS A 410 -29.68 10.01 13.48
C LYS A 410 -28.65 9.24 12.64
N ASP A 411 -28.90 7.94 12.39
CA ASP A 411 -27.99 7.05 11.69
C ASP A 411 -28.40 6.84 10.22
N ALA A 412 -29.65 7.22 9.84
CA ALA A 412 -30.21 7.02 8.51
C ALA A 412 -29.32 7.67 7.41
N ALA A 413 -28.91 8.93 7.59
CA ALA A 413 -28.08 9.63 6.64
C ALA A 413 -26.70 8.97 6.44
N PHE A 414 -26.14 8.34 7.47
CA PHE A 414 -24.92 7.55 7.36
C PHE A 414 -25.14 6.32 6.47
N TYR A 415 -26.18 5.56 6.69
CA TYR A 415 -26.49 4.36 5.89
C TYR A 415 -26.84 4.71 4.44
N GLU A 416 -27.64 5.77 4.21
CA GLU A 416 -27.91 6.29 2.88
C GLU A 416 -26.59 6.68 2.16
N GLY A 417 -25.68 7.34 2.88
CA GLY A 417 -24.35 7.71 2.38
C GLY A 417 -23.52 6.51 1.94
N GLN A 418 -23.63 5.35 2.63
CA GLN A 418 -22.92 4.11 2.22
C GLN A 418 -23.45 3.58 0.88
N ILE A 419 -24.78 3.54 0.72
CA ILE A 419 -25.41 3.12 -0.53
C ILE A 419 -25.03 4.07 -1.68
N MET A 420 -25.03 5.38 -1.43
CA MET A 420 -24.64 6.38 -2.45
C MET A 420 -23.16 6.26 -2.85
N SER A 421 -22.24 5.98 -1.89
CA SER A 421 -20.82 5.73 -2.20
C SER A 421 -20.66 4.53 -3.13
N ALA A 422 -21.30 3.40 -2.81
CA ALA A 422 -21.27 2.19 -3.63
C ALA A 422 -21.88 2.44 -5.02
N ARG A 423 -23.05 3.07 -5.06
CA ARG A 423 -23.74 3.39 -6.30
C ARG A 423 -22.92 4.29 -7.22
N PHE A 424 -22.30 5.32 -6.65
CA PHE A 424 -21.44 6.21 -7.41
C PHE A 424 -20.22 5.48 -7.96
N PHE A 425 -19.51 4.73 -7.13
CA PHE A 425 -18.30 4.01 -7.54
C PHE A 425 -18.61 2.99 -8.65
N ILE A 426 -19.60 2.13 -8.45
CA ILE A 426 -19.96 1.08 -9.39
C ILE A 426 -20.50 1.65 -10.71
N ASN A 427 -21.33 2.69 -10.67
CA ASN A 427 -21.98 3.21 -11.88
C ASN A 427 -21.15 4.27 -12.62
N ASN A 428 -20.22 4.96 -11.96
CA ASN A 428 -19.48 6.08 -12.56
C ASN A 428 -17.97 5.83 -12.69
N LEU A 429 -17.36 5.02 -11.80
CA LEU A 429 -15.92 4.76 -11.86
C LEU A 429 -15.61 3.39 -12.49
N ILE A 430 -16.35 2.35 -12.18
CA ILE A 430 -16.16 1.01 -12.77
C ILE A 430 -16.27 0.98 -14.31
N PRO A 431 -17.09 1.78 -15.00
CA PRO A 431 -17.05 1.84 -16.48
C PRO A 431 -15.66 2.19 -17.04
N VAL A 432 -14.86 3.00 -16.34
CA VAL A 432 -13.46 3.27 -16.73
C VAL A 432 -12.58 2.04 -16.53
N THR A 433 -12.80 1.31 -15.44
CA THR A 433 -12.11 0.04 -15.15
C THR A 433 -12.37 -1.01 -16.24
N LEU A 434 -13.61 -1.12 -16.74
CA LEU A 434 -13.94 -2.00 -17.86
C LEU A 434 -13.18 -1.64 -19.14
N GLY A 435 -12.98 -0.33 -19.40
CA GLY A 435 -12.12 0.14 -20.48
C GLY A 435 -10.66 -0.28 -20.31
N LYS A 436 -10.12 -0.18 -19.09
CA LYS A 436 -8.76 -0.68 -18.77
C LYS A 436 -8.65 -2.21 -18.96
N MET A 437 -9.65 -2.97 -18.52
CA MET A 437 -9.70 -4.44 -18.75
C MET A 437 -9.65 -4.76 -20.24
N SER A 438 -10.40 -4.04 -21.08
CA SER A 438 -10.35 -4.18 -22.52
C SER A 438 -8.95 -3.89 -23.08
N ALA A 439 -8.30 -2.82 -22.64
CA ALA A 439 -6.95 -2.45 -23.06
C ALA A 439 -5.92 -3.54 -22.69
N ILE A 440 -6.04 -4.16 -21.51
CA ILE A 440 -5.18 -5.28 -21.09
C ILE A 440 -5.34 -6.47 -22.05
N LEU A 441 -6.59 -6.82 -22.39
CA LEU A 441 -6.90 -7.96 -23.27
C LEU A 441 -6.44 -7.75 -24.73
N THR A 442 -6.39 -6.49 -25.19
CA THR A 442 -6.00 -6.10 -26.54
C THR A 442 -4.57 -5.59 -26.65
N ASN A 443 -3.74 -5.79 -25.62
CA ASN A 443 -2.35 -5.35 -25.60
C ASN A 443 -1.60 -5.80 -26.87
N ASP A 444 -1.20 -4.84 -27.68
CA ASP A 444 -0.59 -5.03 -29.01
C ASP A 444 0.93 -5.16 -28.98
N GLY A 445 1.56 -4.95 -27.81
CA GLY A 445 3.02 -5.05 -27.64
C GLY A 445 3.79 -3.77 -27.88
N THR A 446 3.15 -2.67 -28.31
CA THR A 446 3.79 -1.37 -28.61
C THR A 446 4.76 -0.92 -27.51
N VAL A 447 4.43 -1.17 -26.24
CA VAL A 447 5.28 -0.78 -25.08
C VAL A 447 6.66 -1.44 -25.14
N MET A 448 6.77 -2.66 -25.67
CA MET A 448 8.02 -3.41 -25.76
C MET A 448 8.69 -3.28 -27.15
N GLU A 449 7.96 -2.83 -28.15
CA GLU A 449 8.44 -2.70 -29.52
C GLU A 449 9.10 -1.35 -29.82
N ILE A 450 8.76 -0.31 -29.03
CA ILE A 450 9.36 1.02 -29.18
C ILE A 450 10.87 0.94 -28.89
N SER A 451 11.70 1.45 -29.82
CA SER A 451 13.16 1.52 -29.61
C SER A 451 13.53 2.60 -28.61
N GLU A 452 14.66 2.44 -27.92
CA GLU A 452 15.17 3.46 -26.97
C GLU A 452 15.31 4.85 -27.60
N ASP A 453 15.79 4.92 -28.83
CA ASP A 453 15.94 6.17 -29.56
C ASP A 453 14.60 6.85 -29.90
N ALA A 454 13.53 6.07 -30.04
CA ALA A 454 12.19 6.57 -30.37
C ALA A 454 11.50 7.25 -29.16
N PHE A 455 11.97 7.05 -27.93
CA PHE A 455 11.50 7.82 -26.77
C PHE A 455 11.85 9.30 -26.84
N GLY A 456 12.81 9.68 -27.70
CA GLY A 456 13.28 11.06 -27.81
C GLY A 456 14.19 11.48 -26.65
N GLY A 457 14.65 12.73 -26.69
CA GLY A 457 15.44 13.33 -25.61
C GLY A 457 16.92 12.97 -25.69
N LYS A 458 17.69 13.79 -26.38
CA LYS A 458 19.17 13.96 -26.20
C LYS A 458 19.46 15.40 -25.91
#